data_d821624f1868d9bc405b7701fcc4981e
#
_entry.id   d821624f1868d9bc405b7701fcc4981e
#
_cell.length_a   1.000
_cell.length_b   1.000
_cell.length_c   1.000
_cell.angle_alpha   90.00
_cell.angle_beta   90.00
_cell.angle_gamma   90.00
#
_symmetry.space_group_name_H-M   'P 1'
#
loop_
_entity.id
_entity.type
_entity.pdbx_description
1 polymer ?
#
loop_
_entity_poly.entity_id
_entity_poly.type
_entity_poly.pdbx_seq_one_letter_code
_entity_poly.pdbx_strand_id
1 'polypeptide(L)'
;MILDSGRLIPGELDQIVLPRKTLAHRRKLGTLTSEQSDRLMRVLRLLAAAEETFGNREKAATWLRRPTAALAGKRPLDLLDTNEGAREVETLLGRISHGIAA
;
A
#
# COMPACT_ATOMS: atom_id res chain seq x y z
N MET A 1 10.71 11.31 0.28
CA MET A 1 9.64 10.89 -0.64
C MET A 1 9.47 9.38 -0.61
N ILE A 2 8.29 8.92 -0.98
CA ILE A 2 7.98 7.49 -0.91
C ILE A 2 8.93 6.63 -1.76
N LEU A 3 9.33 7.11 -2.92
CA LEU A 3 10.27 6.38 -3.78
C LEU A 3 11.65 6.27 -3.15
N ASP A 4 12.04 7.26 -2.37
CA ASP A 4 13.35 7.29 -1.73
C ASP A 4 13.39 6.47 -0.44
N SER A 5 12.22 6.15 0.11
CA SER A 5 12.14 5.39 1.36
C SER A 5 12.32 3.89 1.16
N GLY A 6 12.31 3.40 -0.08
CA GLY A 6 12.38 1.98 -0.38
C GLY A 6 11.12 1.20 -0.06
N ARG A 7 10.03 1.86 0.31
CA ARG A 7 8.77 1.21 0.66
C ARG A 7 8.05 0.66 -0.56
N LEU A 8 8.15 1.38 -1.68
CA LEU A 8 7.55 0.96 -2.94
C LEU A 8 8.59 1.03 -4.04
N ILE A 9 8.57 0.05 -4.93
CA ILE A 9 9.35 0.11 -6.15
C ILE A 9 8.51 0.85 -7.20
N PRO A 10 9.14 1.44 -8.23
CA PRO A 10 8.41 2.24 -9.23
C PRO A 10 7.22 1.53 -9.88
N GLY A 11 7.36 0.25 -10.20
CA GLY A 11 6.26 -0.51 -10.80
C GLY A 11 5.05 -0.63 -9.89
N GLU A 12 5.26 -0.76 -8.59
CA GLU A 12 4.18 -0.83 -7.61
C GLU A 12 3.46 0.51 -7.50
N LEU A 13 4.22 1.60 -7.53
CA LEU A 13 3.64 2.94 -7.48
C LEU A 13 2.78 3.20 -8.71
N ASP A 14 3.24 2.82 -9.89
CA ASP A 14 2.49 2.97 -11.13
C ASP A 14 1.16 2.23 -11.05
N GLN A 15 1.16 1.05 -10.46
CA GLN A 15 -0.01 0.20 -10.39
C GLN A 15 -1.02 0.68 -9.35
N ILE A 16 -0.55 1.16 -8.21
CA ILE A 16 -1.39 1.45 -7.05
C ILE A 16 -1.87 2.89 -7.00
N VAL A 17 -0.99 3.83 -7.27
CA VAL A 17 -1.28 5.25 -7.09
C VAL A 17 -1.67 5.90 -8.41
N LEU A 18 -0.77 5.89 -9.38
CA LEU A 18 -1.01 6.43 -10.72
C LEU A 18 0.10 5.92 -11.65
N PRO A 19 -0.15 5.94 -12.98
CA PRO A 19 0.86 5.52 -13.94
C PRO A 19 2.15 6.33 -13.78
N ARG A 20 3.28 5.65 -13.95
CA ARG A 20 4.60 6.29 -13.83
C ARG A 20 4.71 7.57 -14.67
N LYS A 21 4.21 7.51 -15.89
CA LYS A 21 4.24 8.65 -16.80
C LYS A 21 3.51 9.84 -16.20
N THR A 22 2.33 9.58 -15.64
CA THR A 22 1.52 10.62 -14.99
C THR A 22 2.21 11.15 -13.74
N LEU A 23 2.81 10.27 -12.94
CA LEU A 23 3.53 10.67 -11.75
C LEU A 23 4.71 11.57 -12.10
N ALA A 24 5.51 11.20 -13.11
CA ALA A 24 6.63 11.99 -13.54
C ALA A 24 6.18 13.37 -14.02
N HIS A 25 5.09 13.43 -14.77
CA HIS A 25 4.53 14.70 -15.25
C HIS A 25 4.08 15.57 -14.08
N ARG A 26 3.37 15.01 -13.11
CA ARG A 26 2.88 15.73 -11.93
C ARG A 26 4.02 16.22 -11.06
N ARG A 27 5.06 15.42 -10.90
CA ARG A 27 6.23 15.83 -10.13
C ARG A 27 6.91 17.02 -10.78
N LYS A 28 6.98 17.03 -12.11
CA LYS A 28 7.55 18.14 -12.87
C LYS A 28 6.74 19.41 -12.65
N LEU A 29 5.43 19.30 -12.58
CA LEU A 29 4.53 20.42 -12.31
C LEU A 29 4.45 20.79 -10.83
N GLY A 30 4.92 19.88 -9.97
CA GLY A 30 4.95 20.11 -8.53
C GLY A 30 3.62 19.91 -7.81
N THR A 31 2.63 19.31 -8.48
CA THR A 31 1.30 19.12 -7.87
C THR A 31 0.72 17.74 -8.18
N LEU A 32 -0.11 17.28 -7.25
CA LEU A 32 -0.97 16.11 -7.43
C LEU A 32 -2.42 16.59 -7.26
N THR A 33 -3.36 15.91 -7.92
CA THR A 33 -4.77 16.18 -7.67
C THR A 33 -5.14 15.72 -6.27
N SER A 34 -6.27 16.21 -5.75
CA SER A 34 -6.77 15.78 -4.43
C SER A 34 -6.96 14.27 -4.39
N GLU A 35 -7.52 13.69 -5.45
CA GLU A 35 -7.72 12.25 -5.53
C GLU A 35 -6.40 11.48 -5.49
N GLN A 36 -5.41 11.95 -6.24
CA GLN A 36 -4.08 11.32 -6.27
C GLN A 36 -3.41 11.42 -4.91
N SER A 37 -3.52 12.56 -4.25
CA SER A 37 -2.99 12.76 -2.90
C SER A 37 -3.65 11.82 -1.91
N ASP A 38 -4.96 11.65 -2.00
CA ASP A 38 -5.70 10.76 -1.11
C ASP A 38 -5.26 9.31 -1.28
N ARG A 39 -5.04 8.87 -2.52
CA ARG A 39 -4.55 7.53 -2.81
C ARG A 39 -3.16 7.33 -2.23
N LEU A 40 -2.29 8.31 -2.40
CA LEU A 40 -0.93 8.23 -1.88
C LEU A 40 -0.94 8.15 -0.35
N MET A 41 -1.74 8.98 0.30
CA MET A 41 -1.85 8.96 1.76
C MET A 41 -2.41 7.64 2.26
N ARG A 42 -3.37 7.08 1.54
CA ARG A 42 -3.95 5.78 1.89
C ARG A 42 -2.88 4.68 1.84
N VAL A 43 -2.10 4.66 0.77
CA VAL A 43 -1.02 3.66 0.61
C VAL A 43 0.01 3.82 1.74
N LEU A 44 0.43 5.05 2.02
CA LEU A 44 1.39 5.32 3.09
C LEU A 44 0.87 4.88 4.45
N ARG A 45 -0.41 5.14 4.72
CA ARG A 45 -1.04 4.73 5.97
C ARG A 45 -1.03 3.22 6.13
N LEU A 46 -1.38 2.49 5.07
CA LEU A 46 -1.41 1.04 5.12
C LEU A 46 -0.01 0.43 5.24
N LEU A 47 0.98 1.04 4.57
CA LEU A 47 2.37 0.61 4.72
C LEU A 47 2.84 0.78 6.16
N ALA A 48 2.54 1.93 6.76
CA ALA A 48 2.91 2.20 8.15
C ALA A 48 2.22 1.22 9.09
N ALA A 49 0.94 0.96 8.86
CA ALA A 49 0.17 0.01 9.67
C ALA A 49 0.75 -1.40 9.59
N ALA A 50 1.17 -1.84 8.40
CA ALA A 50 1.78 -3.14 8.22
C ALA A 50 3.13 -3.22 8.95
N GLU A 51 3.94 -2.19 8.83
CA GLU A 51 5.24 -2.14 9.50
C GLU A 51 5.07 -2.18 11.02
N GLU A 52 4.08 -1.49 11.53
CA GLU A 52 3.78 -1.50 12.96
C GLU A 52 3.29 -2.88 13.41
N THR A 53 2.40 -3.49 12.63
CA THR A 53 1.83 -4.81 12.94
C THR A 53 2.91 -5.88 13.02
N PHE A 54 3.84 -5.89 12.09
CA PHE A 54 4.88 -6.91 12.05
C PHE A 54 6.15 -6.51 12.80
N GLY A 55 6.26 -5.25 13.19
CA GLY A 55 7.43 -4.74 13.90
C GLY A 55 8.70 -4.75 13.07
N ASN A 56 8.59 -4.89 11.74
CA ASN A 56 9.75 -5.04 10.87
C ASN A 56 9.35 -4.69 9.45
N ARG A 57 10.12 -3.81 8.81
CA ARG A 57 9.84 -3.34 7.47
C ARG A 57 9.90 -4.47 6.43
N GLU A 58 10.88 -5.35 6.56
CA GLU A 58 11.05 -6.45 5.61
C GLU A 58 9.92 -7.46 5.69
N LYS A 59 9.49 -7.79 6.90
CA LYS A 59 8.36 -8.70 7.10
C LYS A 59 7.07 -8.10 6.55
N ALA A 60 6.86 -6.82 6.79
CA ALA A 60 5.70 -6.11 6.25
C ALA A 60 5.72 -6.14 4.73
N ALA A 61 6.86 -5.86 4.11
CA ALA A 61 7.01 -5.86 2.66
C ALA A 61 6.71 -7.25 2.08
N THR A 62 7.20 -8.29 2.72
CA THR A 62 6.96 -9.68 2.29
C THR A 62 5.48 -10.00 2.37
N TRP A 63 4.83 -9.64 3.49
CA TRP A 63 3.40 -9.90 3.67
C TRP A 63 2.55 -9.17 2.64
N LEU A 64 2.87 -7.90 2.37
CA LEU A 64 2.12 -7.10 1.40
C LEU A 64 2.20 -7.67 -0.01
N ARG A 65 3.26 -8.40 -0.33
CA ARG A 65 3.47 -8.96 -1.67
C ARG A 65 3.10 -10.42 -1.78
N ARG A 66 2.66 -11.03 -0.72
CA ARG A 66 2.30 -12.46 -0.69
C ARG A 66 0.81 -12.66 -0.97
N PRO A 67 0.43 -13.49 -1.93
CA PRO A 67 -0.96 -13.89 -2.09
C PRO A 67 -1.48 -14.52 -0.81
N THR A 68 -2.66 -14.14 -0.39
CA THR A 68 -3.21 -14.54 0.90
C THR A 68 -4.63 -15.07 0.75
N ALA A 69 -4.89 -16.23 1.34
CA ALA A 69 -6.21 -16.88 1.26
C ALA A 69 -7.32 -15.98 1.81
N ALA A 70 -7.04 -15.22 2.88
CA ALA A 70 -8.01 -14.31 3.48
C ALA A 70 -8.44 -13.19 2.51
N LEU A 71 -7.68 -12.95 1.44
CA LEU A 71 -7.98 -11.96 0.43
C LEU A 71 -8.27 -12.62 -0.93
N ALA A 72 -8.82 -13.82 -0.91
CA ALA A 72 -9.17 -14.59 -2.10
C ALA A 72 -7.96 -14.83 -3.01
N GLY A 73 -6.79 -15.05 -2.41
CA GLY A 73 -5.57 -15.33 -3.14
C GLY A 73 -4.88 -14.12 -3.73
N LYS A 74 -5.37 -12.91 -3.42
CA LYS A 74 -4.76 -11.68 -3.89
C LYS A 74 -3.69 -11.22 -2.91
N ARG A 75 -2.73 -10.44 -3.42
CA ARG A 75 -1.74 -9.81 -2.55
C ARG A 75 -2.39 -8.59 -1.90
N PRO A 76 -2.10 -8.33 -0.60
CA PRO A 76 -2.61 -7.11 0.03
C PRO A 76 -2.28 -5.84 -0.77
N LEU A 77 -1.09 -5.79 -1.34
CA LEU A 77 -0.64 -4.64 -2.10
C LEU A 77 -1.55 -4.34 -3.30
N ASP A 78 -2.07 -5.36 -3.95
CA ASP A 78 -2.95 -5.22 -5.13
C ASP A 78 -4.31 -4.61 -4.78
N LEU A 79 -4.69 -4.62 -3.51
CA LEU A 79 -6.00 -4.12 -3.08
C LEU A 79 -5.95 -2.64 -2.67
N LEU A 80 -4.78 -2.03 -2.63
CA LEU A 80 -4.64 -0.66 -2.14
C LEU A 80 -5.04 0.41 -3.16
N ASP A 81 -5.41 0.02 -4.36
CA ASP A 81 -5.85 0.95 -5.40
C ASP A 81 -7.28 1.44 -5.19
N THR A 82 -8.05 0.80 -4.31
CA THR A 82 -9.41 1.23 -3.98
C THR A 82 -9.58 1.38 -2.47
N ASN A 83 -10.57 2.21 -2.08
CA ASN A 83 -10.91 2.37 -0.66
C ASN A 83 -11.40 1.08 -0.05
N GLU A 84 -12.21 0.31 -0.77
CA GLU A 84 -12.73 -0.96 -0.28
C GLU A 84 -11.63 -1.97 -0.06
N GLY A 85 -10.71 -2.09 -1.02
CA GLY A 85 -9.58 -3.00 -0.91
C GLY A 85 -8.66 -2.61 0.25
N ALA A 86 -8.38 -1.33 0.39
CA ALA A 86 -7.58 -0.84 1.51
C ALA A 86 -8.22 -1.16 2.85
N ARG A 87 -9.55 -1.06 2.92
CA ARG A 87 -10.29 -1.39 4.15
C ARG A 87 -10.17 -2.87 4.48
N GLU A 88 -10.22 -3.74 3.48
CA GLU A 88 -10.03 -5.17 3.69
C GLU A 88 -8.63 -5.47 4.26
N VAL A 89 -7.61 -4.83 3.71
CA VAL A 89 -6.24 -4.98 4.19
C VAL A 89 -6.11 -4.47 5.63
N GLU A 90 -6.70 -3.32 5.90
CA GLU A 90 -6.67 -2.73 7.24
C GLU A 90 -7.35 -3.64 8.27
N THR A 91 -8.49 -4.21 7.92
CA THR A 91 -9.21 -5.15 8.76
C THR A 91 -8.36 -6.39 9.05
N LEU A 92 -7.71 -6.91 8.01
CA LEU A 92 -6.86 -8.09 8.16
C LEU A 92 -5.66 -7.80 9.07
N LEU A 93 -5.02 -6.64 8.90
CA LEU A 93 -3.94 -6.22 9.77
C LEU A 93 -4.40 -6.11 11.22
N GLY A 94 -5.61 -5.59 11.43
CA GLY A 94 -6.19 -5.50 12.77
C GLY A 94 -6.35 -6.87 13.41
N ARG A 95 -6.80 -7.86 12.65
CA ARG A 95 -6.94 -9.22 13.14
C ARG A 95 -5.59 -9.82 13.53
N ILE A 96 -4.59 -9.60 12.69
CA ILE A 96 -3.23 -10.08 12.97
C ILE A 96 -2.68 -9.43 14.24
N SER A 97 -2.88 -8.12 14.39
CA SER A 97 -2.44 -7.37 15.57
C SER A 97 -3.05 -7.87 16.85
N HIS A 98 -4.30 -8.32 16.79
CA HIS A 98 -5.02 -8.80 17.97
C HIS A 98 -4.86 -10.30 18.21
N GLY A 99 -3.98 -10.96 17.44
CA GLY A 99 -3.75 -12.39 17.58
C GLY A 99 -4.86 -13.29 17.07
N ILE A 100 -5.80 -12.75 16.32
CA ILE A 100 -6.86 -13.52 15.69
C ILE A 100 -6.31 -14.10 14.40
N ALA A 101 -6.56 -15.38 14.16
CA ALA A 101 -6.08 -16.05 12.95
C ALA A 101 -6.53 -15.31 11.70
N ALA A 102 -5.60 -15.11 10.79
CA ALA A 102 -5.84 -14.41 9.53
C ALA A 102 -5.77 -15.35 8.35
#